data_ad2e44eb11f6433a3e14cad3dd02c207
#
_entry.id   ad2e44eb11f6433a3e14cad3dd02c207
#
_cell.length_a   1.000
_cell.length_b   1.000
_cell.length_c   1.000
_cell.angle_alpha   90.00
_cell.angle_beta   90.00
_cell.angle_gamma   90.00
#
_symmetry.space_group_name_H-M   'P 1'
#
loop_
_entity.id
_entity.type
_entity.pdbx_description
1 polymer ?
#
loop_
_entity_poly.entity_id
_entity_poly.type
_entity_poly.pdbx_seq_one_letter_code
_entity_poly.pdbx_strand_id
1 'polypeptide(L)'
;MKSLSVAPSPRRPVAPSPHRPVLILGGGFAGLSAAVNLAEVGTPVLLLERRSFLGGRAYSFTDKTTGDTIDNGQHLMMGCYHHTLNFLEKIGSINKLKFQENPQVDFLREQPGGIVRRASFKCPPAPAPLHLLIGLARLDTIGWSDRFRVLRVGLELRRLNGNRAKLAGITVRQWLDQLGQSERMQSRFWDLVALATLNESPDRASADMFARVLDQAFMHSRRDSTMVISRVGLSDLYTEDARAFIESRGGSVRLNAEVAQIEFEDERAVGVTLRSGERIEAETIISAAPYFALRRMISDEVAESSDGLRNLDRLKSAPIVSINLWYDEPVTDLEFAGLLDSRIEWVFNKNAIAGETSRRRQHLALVISGAHQVAGQPKEELIALAIGEMRRFFPAARKREPIHAFVVREHDATISHTPGVAALRPSQRTSFKNFFLAGDWTDTGLPATIEGAVWSGQECARLARETL
;
A
#
# COMPACT_ATOMS: atom_id res chain seq x y z
N MET A 1 42.28 -14.56 -21.32
CA MET A 1 42.05 -13.17 -20.90
C MET A 1 41.65 -13.21 -19.44
N LYS A 2 42.53 -12.75 -18.52
CA LYS A 2 42.26 -12.73 -17.06
C LYS A 2 41.43 -11.52 -16.72
N SER A 3 40.25 -11.74 -16.12
CA SER A 3 39.42 -10.68 -15.57
C SER A 3 40.08 -10.11 -14.32
N LEU A 4 40.45 -8.84 -14.38
CA LEU A 4 40.90 -8.07 -13.22
C LEU A 4 39.67 -7.74 -12.35
N SER A 5 39.57 -8.38 -11.21
CA SER A 5 38.63 -8.02 -10.14
C SER A 5 39.18 -6.75 -9.47
N VAL A 6 38.48 -5.64 -9.66
CA VAL A 6 38.77 -4.39 -8.93
C VAL A 6 38.13 -4.52 -7.54
N ALA A 7 38.98 -4.62 -6.52
CA ALA A 7 38.53 -4.57 -5.13
C ALA A 7 37.95 -3.19 -4.81
N PRO A 8 36.83 -3.10 -4.05
CA PRO A 8 36.27 -1.82 -3.65
C PRO A 8 37.24 -1.07 -2.73
N SER A 9 37.54 0.18 -3.05
CA SER A 9 38.42 1.01 -2.24
C SER A 9 37.85 1.21 -0.83
N PRO A 10 38.67 1.21 0.23
CA PRO A 10 38.21 1.45 1.60
C PRO A 10 37.63 2.87 1.70
N ARG A 11 36.37 2.96 2.10
CA ARG A 11 35.67 4.26 2.31
C ARG A 11 36.33 4.95 3.51
N ARG A 12 36.70 6.23 3.34
CA ARG A 12 37.17 7.09 4.42
C ARG A 12 36.08 7.20 5.49
N PRO A 13 36.41 7.15 6.80
CA PRO A 13 35.49 7.45 7.86
C PRO A 13 34.93 8.88 7.65
N VAL A 14 33.62 9.01 7.60
CA VAL A 14 32.95 10.31 7.53
C VAL A 14 33.18 11.00 8.88
N ALA A 15 33.76 12.19 8.86
CA ALA A 15 33.89 13.01 10.07
C ALA A 15 32.47 13.27 10.65
N PRO A 16 32.31 13.29 11.99
CA PRO A 16 31.02 13.60 12.60
C PRO A 16 30.53 14.96 12.10
N SER A 17 29.32 15.01 11.57
CA SER A 17 28.66 16.24 11.13
C SER A 17 28.49 17.17 12.37
N PRO A 18 28.75 18.45 12.25
CA PRO A 18 28.49 19.41 13.34
C PRO A 18 26.99 19.59 13.62
N HIS A 19 26.12 19.08 12.76
CA HIS A 19 24.66 19.18 12.90
C HIS A 19 24.08 17.97 13.65
N ARG A 20 23.08 18.23 14.50
CA ARG A 20 22.28 17.17 15.12
C ARG A 20 21.58 16.34 14.04
N PRO A 21 21.37 15.02 14.27
CA PRO A 21 20.68 14.19 13.29
C PRO A 21 19.25 14.65 13.06
N VAL A 22 18.75 14.51 11.82
CA VAL A 22 17.33 14.65 11.54
C VAL A 22 16.59 13.53 12.26
N LEU A 23 15.62 13.90 13.08
CA LEU A 23 14.81 12.97 13.86
C LEU A 23 13.60 12.51 13.04
N ILE A 24 13.45 11.19 12.87
CA ILE A 24 12.36 10.59 12.10
C ILE A 24 11.51 9.72 13.03
N LEU A 25 10.20 9.99 13.09
CA LEU A 25 9.27 9.30 13.97
C LEU A 25 8.44 8.28 13.18
N GLY A 26 8.72 6.99 13.35
CA GLY A 26 8.03 5.87 12.72
C GLY A 26 8.85 5.14 11.65
N GLY A 27 8.93 3.82 11.78
CA GLY A 27 9.73 2.89 10.96
C GLY A 27 8.93 2.16 9.89
N GLY A 28 7.89 2.78 9.31
CA GLY A 28 7.18 2.28 8.13
C GLY A 28 7.82 2.77 6.82
N PHE A 29 7.19 2.46 5.67
CA PHE A 29 7.71 2.87 4.35
C PHE A 29 8.04 4.37 4.26
N ALA A 30 7.20 5.25 4.79
CA ALA A 30 7.42 6.69 4.74
C ALA A 30 8.68 7.12 5.51
N GLY A 31 8.82 6.66 6.77
CA GLY A 31 9.97 7.01 7.61
C GLY A 31 11.26 6.38 7.11
N LEU A 32 11.24 5.11 6.70
CA LEU A 32 12.41 4.45 6.11
C LEU A 32 12.82 5.10 4.78
N SER A 33 11.86 5.49 3.96
CA SER A 33 12.13 6.24 2.72
C SER A 33 12.79 7.58 3.01
N ALA A 34 12.29 8.34 3.99
CA ALA A 34 12.92 9.60 4.41
C ALA A 34 14.36 9.37 4.90
N ALA A 35 14.54 8.39 5.80
CA ALA A 35 15.85 8.06 6.36
C ALA A 35 16.87 7.61 5.31
N VAL A 36 16.46 6.75 4.37
CA VAL A 36 17.33 6.27 3.26
C VAL A 36 17.76 7.44 2.37
N ASN A 37 16.83 8.36 2.01
CA ASN A 37 17.16 9.48 1.14
C ASN A 37 18.06 10.53 1.84
N LEU A 38 17.92 10.74 3.14
CA LEU A 38 18.82 11.59 3.92
C LEU A 38 20.19 10.94 4.09
N ALA A 39 20.24 9.66 4.47
CA ALA A 39 21.47 8.92 4.65
C ALA A 39 22.28 8.77 3.33
N GLU A 40 21.60 8.65 2.18
CA GLU A 40 22.23 8.58 0.84
C GLU A 40 23.12 9.80 0.56
N VAL A 41 22.73 10.96 1.04
CA VAL A 41 23.47 12.22 0.86
C VAL A 41 24.34 12.60 2.06
N GLY A 42 24.54 11.69 3.00
CA GLY A 42 25.39 11.89 4.16
C GLY A 42 24.79 12.75 5.29
N THR A 43 23.49 13.03 5.26
CA THR A 43 22.79 13.71 6.37
C THR A 43 22.60 12.72 7.52
N PRO A 44 23.07 13.02 8.75
CA PRO A 44 22.86 12.15 9.90
C PRO A 44 21.36 12.01 10.22
N VAL A 45 20.91 10.79 10.50
CA VAL A 45 19.51 10.50 10.85
C VAL A 45 19.42 9.67 12.12
N LEU A 46 18.38 9.94 12.93
CA LEU A 46 17.94 9.09 14.03
C LEU A 46 16.47 8.73 13.79
N LEU A 47 16.20 7.46 13.49
CA LEU A 47 14.85 6.95 13.32
C LEU A 47 14.38 6.30 14.62
N LEU A 48 13.22 6.72 15.12
CA LEU A 48 12.55 6.16 16.31
C LEU A 48 11.33 5.34 15.87
N GLU A 49 11.28 4.08 16.29
CA GLU A 49 10.12 3.20 16.11
C GLU A 49 9.62 2.70 17.47
N ARG A 50 8.31 2.81 17.70
CA ARG A 50 7.67 2.40 18.97
C ARG A 50 7.67 0.90 19.20
N ARG A 51 7.61 0.10 18.13
CA ARG A 51 7.59 -1.37 18.18
C ARG A 51 9.02 -1.91 18.30
N SER A 52 9.12 -3.20 18.62
CA SER A 52 10.37 -3.96 18.60
C SER A 52 10.81 -4.36 17.18
N PHE A 53 10.08 -3.95 16.14
CA PHE A 53 10.32 -4.26 14.73
C PHE A 53 9.89 -3.09 13.83
N LEU A 54 10.49 -3.01 12.65
CA LEU A 54 10.15 -2.06 11.60
C LEU A 54 9.00 -2.57 10.74
N GLY A 55 8.42 -1.70 9.90
CA GLY A 55 7.43 -2.07 8.90
C GLY A 55 6.12 -1.30 9.00
N GLY A 56 5.81 -0.69 10.13
CA GLY A 56 4.57 0.09 10.30
C GLY A 56 3.32 -0.77 10.06
N ARG A 57 2.51 -0.43 9.04
CA ARG A 57 1.33 -1.19 8.60
C ARG A 57 1.64 -2.28 7.57
N ALA A 58 2.82 -2.25 6.96
CA ALA A 58 3.26 -3.24 5.97
C ALA A 58 4.37 -4.12 6.56
N TYR A 59 3.98 -5.08 7.37
CA TYR A 59 4.89 -5.99 8.07
C TYR A 59 4.41 -7.44 7.98
N SER A 60 5.31 -8.35 8.29
CA SER A 60 5.03 -9.78 8.38
C SER A 60 5.41 -10.32 9.75
N PHE A 61 4.82 -11.44 10.09
CA PHE A 61 5.16 -12.20 11.30
C PHE A 61 5.03 -13.71 11.03
N THR A 62 5.68 -14.51 11.86
CA THR A 62 5.61 -15.97 11.76
C THR A 62 4.42 -16.50 12.54
N ASP A 63 3.56 -17.28 11.90
CA ASP A 63 2.50 -18.03 12.59
C ASP A 63 3.11 -19.14 13.45
N LYS A 64 2.81 -19.14 14.75
CA LYS A 64 3.40 -20.08 15.71
C LYS A 64 2.97 -21.53 15.50
N THR A 65 1.81 -21.75 14.87
CA THR A 65 1.26 -23.09 14.62
C THR A 65 1.86 -23.74 13.40
N THR A 66 2.01 -22.96 12.32
CA THR A 66 2.44 -23.49 11.01
C THR A 66 3.90 -23.21 10.69
N GLY A 67 4.50 -22.22 11.33
CA GLY A 67 5.82 -21.71 11.00
C GLY A 67 5.87 -20.86 9.72
N ASP A 68 4.74 -20.63 9.07
CA ASP A 68 4.68 -19.86 7.82
C ASP A 68 4.63 -18.36 8.09
N THR A 69 5.10 -17.57 7.14
CA THR A 69 5.05 -16.10 7.19
C THR A 69 3.66 -15.61 6.81
N ILE A 70 3.06 -14.79 7.68
CA ILE A 70 1.81 -14.09 7.45
C ILE A 70 2.13 -12.59 7.27
N ASP A 71 1.63 -11.99 6.20
CA ASP A 71 1.62 -10.54 6.04
C ASP A 71 0.43 -9.92 6.79
N ASN A 72 0.61 -8.73 7.37
CA ASN A 72 -0.47 -7.96 7.99
C ASN A 72 -1.66 -7.72 7.01
N GLY A 73 -1.37 -7.69 5.73
CA GLY A 73 -2.28 -7.69 4.61
C GLY A 73 -1.51 -8.02 3.34
N GLN A 74 -2.15 -8.74 2.41
CA GLN A 74 -1.49 -9.02 1.13
C GLN A 74 -1.42 -7.76 0.29
N HIS A 75 -0.23 -7.37 -0.14
CA HIS A 75 -0.01 -6.20 -0.97
C HIS A 75 0.36 -6.64 -2.40
N LEU A 76 -0.40 -6.12 -3.37
CA LEU A 76 0.00 -6.10 -4.77
C LEU A 76 0.48 -4.70 -5.10
N MET A 77 1.69 -4.59 -5.62
CA MET A 77 2.21 -3.36 -6.20
C MET A 77 1.94 -3.35 -7.70
N MET A 78 2.08 -2.20 -8.30
CA MET A 78 1.97 -2.03 -9.75
C MET A 78 3.26 -1.42 -10.33
N GLY A 79 3.49 -1.59 -11.61
CA GLY A 79 4.62 -1.02 -12.30
C GLY A 79 4.69 0.51 -12.25
N CYS A 80 3.55 1.19 -11.99
CA CYS A 80 3.47 2.64 -11.75
C CYS A 80 3.94 3.07 -10.36
N TYR A 81 4.37 2.16 -9.49
CA TYR A 81 4.93 2.49 -8.17
C TYR A 81 6.42 2.89 -8.30
N HIS A 82 6.69 3.94 -9.06
CA HIS A 82 8.04 4.33 -9.44
C HIS A 82 8.91 4.71 -8.26
N HIS A 83 8.36 5.41 -7.26
CA HIS A 83 9.08 5.80 -6.04
C HIS A 83 9.40 4.59 -5.17
N THR A 84 8.46 3.66 -5.03
CA THR A 84 8.65 2.42 -4.26
C THR A 84 9.69 1.52 -4.92
N LEU A 85 9.60 1.32 -6.24
CA LEU A 85 10.57 0.52 -6.99
C LEU A 85 11.98 1.10 -6.90
N ASN A 86 12.12 2.43 -7.03
CA ASN A 86 13.41 3.13 -6.85
C ASN A 86 13.93 2.99 -5.42
N PHE A 87 13.08 3.11 -4.40
CA PHE A 87 13.46 2.89 -3.00
C PHE A 87 13.98 1.47 -2.79
N LEU A 88 13.27 0.44 -3.30
CA LEU A 88 13.69 -0.95 -3.19
C LEU A 88 14.99 -1.24 -3.96
N GLU A 89 15.21 -0.58 -5.09
CA GLU A 89 16.46 -0.67 -5.84
C GLU A 89 17.63 -0.07 -5.04
N LYS A 90 17.43 1.11 -4.43
CA LYS A 90 18.45 1.78 -3.59
C LYS A 90 18.91 0.92 -2.41
N ILE A 91 18.01 0.24 -1.75
CA ILE A 91 18.33 -0.63 -0.61
C ILE A 91 18.75 -2.06 -1.04
N GLY A 92 18.76 -2.37 -2.35
CA GLY A 92 19.20 -3.66 -2.88
C GLY A 92 18.14 -4.77 -2.85
N SER A 93 16.86 -4.45 -2.65
CA SER A 93 15.76 -5.42 -2.46
C SER A 93 14.95 -5.71 -3.73
N ILE A 94 15.22 -5.05 -4.85
CA ILE A 94 14.41 -5.16 -6.07
C ILE A 94 14.30 -6.60 -6.61
N ASN A 95 15.32 -7.42 -6.40
CA ASN A 95 15.38 -8.84 -6.80
C ASN A 95 14.42 -9.75 -6.01
N LYS A 96 13.87 -9.30 -4.89
CA LYS A 96 12.84 -9.98 -4.11
C LYS A 96 11.45 -9.85 -4.73
N LEU A 97 11.32 -9.06 -5.80
CA LEU A 97 10.08 -8.84 -6.53
C LEU A 97 9.98 -9.72 -7.78
N LYS A 98 8.75 -10.11 -8.10
CA LYS A 98 8.36 -10.71 -9.37
C LYS A 98 7.57 -9.68 -10.19
N PHE A 99 8.03 -9.37 -11.37
CA PHE A 99 7.37 -8.49 -12.33
C PHE A 99 6.62 -9.33 -13.36
N GLN A 100 5.36 -9.00 -13.60
CA GLN A 100 4.66 -9.55 -14.76
C GLN A 100 5.22 -8.91 -16.04
N GLU A 101 5.37 -9.70 -17.11
CA GLU A 101 5.76 -9.17 -18.43
C GLU A 101 4.64 -8.35 -19.07
N ASN A 102 3.41 -8.79 -18.90
CA ASN A 102 2.19 -8.15 -19.39
C ASN A 102 1.12 -8.21 -18.30
N PRO A 103 0.23 -7.22 -18.24
CA PRO A 103 -0.87 -7.24 -17.28
C PRO A 103 -1.73 -8.48 -17.45
N GLN A 104 -1.86 -9.25 -16.38
CA GLN A 104 -2.71 -10.44 -16.35
C GLN A 104 -3.36 -10.60 -14.99
N VAL A 105 -4.67 -10.78 -14.98
CA VAL A 105 -5.47 -11.09 -13.79
C VAL A 105 -6.51 -12.14 -14.13
N ASP A 106 -6.63 -13.16 -13.29
CA ASP A 106 -7.67 -14.15 -13.38
C ASP A 106 -8.84 -13.78 -12.47
N PHE A 107 -10.04 -13.92 -13.00
CA PHE A 107 -11.28 -13.72 -12.27
C PHE A 107 -12.06 -15.03 -12.23
N LEU A 108 -12.57 -15.35 -11.06
CA LEU A 108 -13.47 -16.50 -10.87
C LEU A 108 -14.89 -15.99 -10.64
N ARG A 109 -15.84 -16.63 -11.31
CA ARG A 109 -17.25 -16.32 -11.16
C ARG A 109 -18.08 -17.59 -11.10
N GLU A 110 -18.95 -17.68 -10.10
CA GLU A 110 -19.95 -18.73 -10.06
C GLU A 110 -21.10 -18.39 -11.02
N GLN A 111 -21.54 -19.40 -11.75
CA GLN A 111 -22.70 -19.37 -12.64
C GLN A 111 -23.86 -20.17 -12.02
N PRO A 112 -25.10 -19.97 -12.50
CA PRO A 112 -26.23 -20.83 -12.12
C PRO A 112 -25.86 -22.32 -12.23
N GLY A 113 -26.20 -23.09 -11.20
CA GLY A 113 -25.84 -24.51 -11.12
C GLY A 113 -24.48 -24.81 -10.44
N GLY A 114 -23.84 -23.78 -9.83
CA GLY A 114 -22.59 -23.98 -9.06
C GLY A 114 -21.35 -24.22 -9.91
N ILE A 115 -21.43 -23.94 -11.22
CA ILE A 115 -20.30 -24.03 -12.15
C ILE A 115 -19.45 -22.78 -12.02
N VAL A 116 -18.17 -22.95 -11.70
CA VAL A 116 -17.23 -21.80 -11.63
C VAL A 116 -16.58 -21.60 -12.99
N ARG A 117 -16.70 -20.39 -13.52
CA ARG A 117 -16.03 -19.96 -14.74
C ARG A 117 -14.82 -19.09 -14.40
N ARG A 118 -13.68 -19.43 -14.99
CA ARG A 118 -12.46 -18.59 -14.98
C ARG A 118 -12.47 -17.68 -16.21
N ALA A 119 -12.29 -16.40 -16.00
CA ALA A 119 -12.07 -15.41 -17.04
C ALA A 119 -10.71 -14.75 -16.82
N SER A 120 -9.88 -14.72 -17.84
CA SER A 120 -8.54 -14.13 -17.75
C SER A 120 -8.52 -12.79 -18.47
N PHE A 121 -8.24 -11.72 -17.73
CA PHE A 121 -7.85 -10.44 -18.31
C PHE A 121 -6.37 -10.52 -18.68
N LYS A 122 -6.08 -10.57 -19.97
CA LYS A 122 -4.72 -10.68 -20.52
C LYS A 122 -4.47 -9.60 -21.54
N CYS A 123 -3.45 -8.78 -21.32
CA CYS A 123 -3.06 -7.72 -22.24
C CYS A 123 -1.90 -8.19 -23.15
N PRO A 124 -1.96 -7.90 -24.47
CA PRO A 124 -0.85 -8.17 -25.37
C PRO A 124 0.27 -7.14 -25.18
N PRO A 125 1.48 -7.38 -25.74
CA PRO A 125 2.59 -6.43 -25.74
C PRO A 125 2.33 -5.27 -26.72
N ALA A 126 1.32 -4.42 -26.42
CA ALA A 126 0.95 -3.24 -27.18
C ALA A 126 1.15 -1.96 -26.37
N PRO A 127 1.30 -0.77 -26.99
CA PRO A 127 1.42 0.50 -26.26
C PRO A 127 0.19 0.82 -25.41
N ALA A 128 0.38 1.61 -24.35
CA ALA A 128 -0.74 2.15 -23.55
C ALA A 128 -1.52 3.19 -24.38
N PRO A 129 -2.85 3.27 -24.23
CA PRO A 129 -3.73 2.35 -23.50
C PRO A 129 -4.25 1.17 -24.36
N LEU A 130 -3.74 0.99 -25.59
CA LEU A 130 -4.24 0.00 -26.55
C LEU A 130 -4.16 -1.45 -26.02
N HIS A 131 -3.10 -1.78 -25.24
CA HIS A 131 -2.97 -3.11 -24.62
C HIS A 131 -4.17 -3.44 -23.73
N LEU A 132 -4.68 -2.47 -22.96
CA LEU A 132 -5.86 -2.65 -22.09
C LEU A 132 -7.14 -2.81 -22.90
N LEU A 133 -7.31 -2.01 -23.94
CA LEU A 133 -8.48 -2.10 -24.81
C LEU A 133 -8.57 -3.47 -25.47
N ILE A 134 -7.44 -4.05 -25.93
CA ILE A 134 -7.39 -5.40 -26.48
C ILE A 134 -7.66 -6.44 -25.36
N GLY A 135 -7.11 -6.27 -24.16
CA GLY A 135 -7.39 -7.12 -23.00
C GLY A 135 -8.88 -7.14 -22.66
N LEU A 136 -9.50 -5.97 -22.59
CA LEU A 136 -10.95 -5.84 -22.33
C LEU A 136 -11.80 -6.40 -23.46
N ALA A 137 -11.37 -6.23 -24.72
CA ALA A 137 -12.08 -6.82 -25.87
C ALA A 137 -12.09 -8.34 -25.83
N ARG A 138 -11.11 -8.96 -25.20
CA ARG A 138 -10.98 -10.43 -25.05
C ARG A 138 -11.65 -10.95 -23.76
N LEU A 139 -11.98 -10.08 -22.83
CA LEU A 139 -12.58 -10.49 -21.56
C LEU A 139 -14.05 -10.87 -21.77
N ASP A 140 -14.38 -12.12 -21.53
CA ASP A 140 -15.68 -12.72 -21.83
C ASP A 140 -16.76 -12.48 -20.75
N THR A 141 -16.37 -11.91 -19.60
CA THR A 141 -17.32 -11.54 -18.53
C THR A 141 -18.12 -10.27 -18.82
N ILE A 142 -17.68 -9.47 -19.81
CA ILE A 142 -18.31 -8.20 -20.19
C ILE A 142 -18.92 -8.27 -21.60
N GLY A 143 -20.09 -7.64 -21.77
CA GLY A 143 -20.81 -7.60 -23.05
C GLY A 143 -20.15 -6.68 -24.09
N TRP A 144 -20.50 -6.84 -25.36
CA TRP A 144 -19.97 -5.99 -26.44
C TRP A 144 -20.30 -4.51 -26.25
N SER A 145 -21.51 -4.19 -25.81
CA SER A 145 -21.90 -2.79 -25.51
C SER A 145 -21.03 -2.17 -24.40
N ASP A 146 -20.64 -2.97 -23.40
CA ASP A 146 -19.85 -2.48 -22.27
C ASP A 146 -18.41 -2.19 -22.70
N ARG A 147 -17.85 -2.98 -23.64
CA ARG A 147 -16.52 -2.76 -24.22
C ARG A 147 -16.41 -1.38 -24.89
N PHE A 148 -17.48 -0.93 -25.57
CA PHE A 148 -17.52 0.42 -26.15
C PHE A 148 -17.71 1.51 -25.08
N ARG A 149 -18.48 1.23 -24.02
CA ARG A 149 -18.71 2.19 -22.94
C ARG A 149 -17.45 2.51 -22.15
N VAL A 150 -16.54 1.53 -21.99
CA VAL A 150 -15.23 1.75 -21.34
C VAL A 150 -14.42 2.84 -22.04
N LEU A 151 -14.53 2.99 -23.36
CA LEU A 151 -13.86 4.06 -24.11
C LEU A 151 -14.21 5.45 -23.59
N ARG A 152 -15.44 5.64 -23.08
CA ARG A 152 -15.88 6.93 -22.49
C ARG A 152 -15.07 7.28 -21.26
N VAL A 153 -14.69 6.29 -20.43
CA VAL A 153 -13.82 6.51 -19.26
C VAL A 153 -12.45 6.98 -19.73
N GLY A 154 -11.84 6.30 -20.71
CA GLY A 154 -10.54 6.70 -21.26
C GLY A 154 -10.57 8.08 -21.94
N LEU A 155 -11.64 8.42 -22.64
CA LEU A 155 -11.82 9.75 -23.24
C LEU A 155 -11.99 10.84 -22.18
N GLU A 156 -12.76 10.56 -21.13
CA GLU A 156 -12.96 11.51 -20.01
C GLU A 156 -11.65 11.73 -19.25
N LEU A 157 -10.85 10.69 -18.98
CA LEU A 157 -9.53 10.84 -18.37
C LEU A 157 -8.63 11.79 -19.20
N ARG A 158 -8.61 11.64 -20.52
CA ARG A 158 -7.88 12.55 -21.42
C ARG A 158 -8.44 13.96 -21.40
N ARG A 159 -9.76 14.11 -21.36
CA ARG A 159 -10.44 15.41 -21.31
C ARG A 159 -10.19 16.16 -20.02
N LEU A 160 -10.13 15.43 -18.91
CA LEU A 160 -9.80 16.01 -17.61
C LEU A 160 -8.38 16.61 -17.60
N ASN A 161 -7.45 16.03 -18.35
CA ASN A 161 -6.06 16.50 -18.50
C ASN A 161 -5.44 16.95 -17.17
N GLY A 162 -5.62 16.14 -16.13
CA GLY A 162 -5.16 16.43 -14.77
C GLY A 162 -6.09 17.34 -13.94
N ASN A 163 -7.00 18.12 -14.56
CA ASN A 163 -7.95 18.95 -13.82
C ASN A 163 -9.19 18.13 -13.40
N ARG A 164 -9.14 17.60 -12.18
CA ARG A 164 -10.16 16.72 -11.63
C ARG A 164 -11.12 17.43 -10.65
N ALA A 165 -11.09 18.77 -10.56
CA ALA A 165 -11.92 19.53 -9.62
C ALA A 165 -13.43 19.19 -9.74
N LYS A 166 -13.91 18.87 -10.96
CA LYS A 166 -15.29 18.45 -11.19
C LYS A 166 -15.66 17.12 -10.55
N LEU A 167 -14.68 16.30 -10.17
CA LEU A 167 -14.87 14.98 -9.58
C LEU A 167 -14.76 15.02 -8.04
N ALA A 168 -14.31 16.11 -7.44
CA ALA A 168 -13.97 16.19 -6.02
C ALA A 168 -15.14 15.91 -5.07
N GLY A 169 -16.38 16.19 -5.51
CA GLY A 169 -17.60 16.06 -4.70
C GLY A 169 -18.43 14.81 -4.96
N ILE A 170 -18.05 13.94 -5.90
CA ILE A 170 -18.86 12.79 -6.32
C ILE A 170 -18.16 11.46 -6.06
N THR A 171 -18.98 10.39 -5.94
CA THR A 171 -18.47 9.04 -5.76
C THR A 171 -18.09 8.38 -7.08
N VAL A 172 -17.31 7.30 -7.00
CA VAL A 172 -16.96 6.46 -8.15
C VAL A 172 -18.24 5.96 -8.85
N ARG A 173 -19.22 5.49 -8.09
CA ARG A 173 -20.52 5.04 -8.61
C ARG A 173 -21.18 6.13 -9.45
N GLN A 174 -21.35 7.32 -8.89
CA GLN A 174 -21.95 8.47 -9.57
C GLN A 174 -21.21 8.86 -10.84
N TRP A 175 -19.88 8.84 -10.81
CA TRP A 175 -19.08 9.15 -11.99
C TRP A 175 -19.23 8.11 -13.10
N LEU A 176 -19.21 6.83 -12.75
CA LEU A 176 -19.39 5.73 -13.70
C LEU A 176 -20.80 5.74 -14.32
N ASP A 177 -21.83 6.08 -13.54
CA ASP A 177 -23.22 6.25 -14.04
C ASP A 177 -23.30 7.42 -15.03
N GLN A 178 -22.69 8.57 -14.74
CA GLN A 178 -22.59 9.70 -15.66
C GLN A 178 -21.90 9.34 -16.97
N LEU A 179 -20.93 8.42 -16.95
CA LEU A 179 -20.24 7.91 -18.12
C LEU A 179 -21.01 6.78 -18.82
N GLY A 180 -22.20 6.41 -18.31
CA GLY A 180 -23.08 5.39 -18.87
C GLY A 180 -22.50 3.98 -18.76
N GLN A 181 -21.69 3.72 -17.73
CA GLN A 181 -21.23 2.36 -17.44
C GLN A 181 -22.41 1.51 -16.94
N SER A 182 -22.61 0.30 -17.52
CA SER A 182 -23.70 -0.55 -17.08
C SER A 182 -23.44 -1.12 -15.68
N GLU A 183 -24.48 -1.44 -14.93
CA GLU A 183 -24.41 -2.13 -13.64
C GLU A 183 -23.54 -3.41 -13.73
N ARG A 184 -23.70 -4.16 -14.81
CA ARG A 184 -22.88 -5.34 -15.10
C ARG A 184 -21.38 -5.01 -15.20
N MET A 185 -21.02 -3.93 -15.90
CA MET A 185 -19.62 -3.52 -16.05
C MET A 185 -19.08 -3.01 -14.72
N GLN A 186 -19.90 -2.30 -13.96
CA GLN A 186 -19.51 -1.81 -12.64
C GLN A 186 -19.24 -2.97 -11.71
N SER A 187 -20.17 -3.88 -11.48
CA SER A 187 -20.03 -5.00 -10.54
C SER A 187 -18.94 -6.01 -10.95
N ARG A 188 -18.68 -6.19 -12.24
CA ARG A 188 -17.72 -7.21 -12.72
C ARG A 188 -16.31 -6.70 -13.00
N PHE A 189 -16.10 -5.41 -12.98
CA PHE A 189 -14.80 -4.83 -13.26
C PHE A 189 -14.49 -3.62 -12.38
N TRP A 190 -15.29 -2.55 -12.46
CA TRP A 190 -14.96 -1.30 -11.79
C TRP A 190 -14.97 -1.38 -10.27
N ASP A 191 -15.91 -2.12 -9.70
CA ASP A 191 -16.03 -2.28 -8.24
C ASP A 191 -14.79 -2.95 -7.65
N LEU A 192 -14.30 -3.99 -8.32
CA LEU A 192 -13.08 -4.68 -7.89
C LEU A 192 -11.84 -3.78 -8.01
N VAL A 193 -11.73 -3.00 -9.10
CA VAL A 193 -10.63 -2.05 -9.29
C VAL A 193 -10.67 -0.96 -8.22
N ALA A 194 -11.85 -0.38 -7.94
CA ALA A 194 -12.00 0.66 -6.93
C ALA A 194 -11.66 0.14 -5.52
N LEU A 195 -12.20 -1.01 -5.12
CA LEU A 195 -11.89 -1.66 -3.84
C LEU A 195 -10.40 -1.97 -3.69
N ALA A 196 -9.78 -2.54 -4.72
CA ALA A 196 -8.37 -2.90 -4.68
C ALA A 196 -7.42 -1.69 -4.57
N THR A 197 -7.82 -0.55 -5.12
CA THR A 197 -6.94 0.63 -5.23
C THR A 197 -7.22 1.71 -4.19
N LEU A 198 -8.48 1.83 -3.74
CA LEU A 198 -8.90 2.89 -2.80
C LEU A 198 -9.29 2.34 -1.42
N ASN A 199 -9.38 1.03 -1.27
CA ASN A 199 -9.85 0.38 -0.04
C ASN A 199 -11.19 0.95 0.45
N GLU A 200 -12.08 1.28 -0.48
CA GLU A 200 -13.40 1.86 -0.20
C GLU A 200 -14.39 1.43 -1.28
N SER A 201 -15.65 1.22 -0.90
CA SER A 201 -16.68 0.83 -1.88
C SER A 201 -16.93 1.93 -2.91
N PRO A 202 -17.29 1.60 -4.17
CA PRO A 202 -17.57 2.59 -5.21
C PRO A 202 -18.66 3.61 -4.84
N ASP A 203 -19.59 3.21 -3.98
CA ASP A 203 -20.67 4.07 -3.50
C ASP A 203 -20.20 5.14 -2.50
N ARG A 204 -19.00 4.98 -1.97
CA ARG A 204 -18.35 5.87 -1.00
C ARG A 204 -17.05 6.46 -1.50
N ALA A 205 -16.32 5.73 -2.36
CA ALA A 205 -15.01 6.12 -2.86
C ALA A 205 -15.07 7.38 -3.73
N SER A 206 -14.06 8.25 -3.62
CA SER A 206 -13.92 9.49 -4.39
C SER A 206 -13.62 9.23 -5.87
N ALA A 207 -14.42 9.79 -6.76
CA ALA A 207 -14.18 9.75 -8.19
C ALA A 207 -12.87 10.46 -8.62
N ASP A 208 -12.50 11.55 -7.97
CA ASP A 208 -11.23 12.25 -8.24
C ASP A 208 -10.04 11.31 -8.00
N MET A 209 -10.02 10.66 -6.84
CA MET A 209 -8.93 9.76 -6.49
C MET A 209 -8.90 8.52 -7.40
N PHE A 210 -10.08 7.98 -7.76
CA PHE A 210 -10.18 6.87 -8.70
C PHE A 210 -9.68 7.24 -10.10
N ALA A 211 -10.06 8.42 -10.60
CA ALA A 211 -9.56 8.92 -11.89
C ALA A 211 -8.03 9.09 -11.90
N ARG A 212 -7.42 9.49 -10.76
CA ARG A 212 -5.95 9.55 -10.62
C ARG A 212 -5.31 8.17 -10.75
N VAL A 213 -5.89 7.17 -10.06
CA VAL A 213 -5.41 5.78 -10.15
C VAL A 213 -5.46 5.28 -11.58
N LEU A 214 -6.61 5.46 -12.26
CA LEU A 214 -6.78 5.01 -13.64
C LEU A 214 -5.79 5.70 -14.60
N ASP A 215 -5.56 6.98 -14.41
CA ASP A 215 -4.61 7.74 -15.21
C ASP A 215 -3.19 7.19 -15.03
N GLN A 216 -2.70 7.11 -13.80
CA GLN A 216 -1.33 6.67 -13.49
C GLN A 216 -1.07 5.21 -13.86
N ALA A 217 -1.99 4.32 -13.54
CA ALA A 217 -1.79 2.90 -13.77
C ALA A 217 -1.98 2.49 -15.23
N PHE A 218 -2.83 3.21 -16.00
CA PHE A 218 -3.32 2.67 -17.27
C PHE A 218 -3.10 3.56 -18.49
N MET A 219 -2.80 4.85 -18.33
CA MET A 219 -2.78 5.78 -19.45
C MET A 219 -1.38 6.08 -20.00
N HIS A 220 -0.30 5.82 -19.27
CA HIS A 220 1.05 6.25 -19.65
C HIS A 220 1.88 5.14 -20.28
N SER A 221 2.15 4.06 -19.59
CA SER A 221 2.92 2.96 -20.16
C SER A 221 2.28 1.59 -19.87
N ARG A 222 2.60 0.61 -20.71
CA ARG A 222 2.19 -0.79 -20.47
C ARG A 222 2.80 -1.32 -19.18
N ARG A 223 4.03 -0.93 -18.86
CA ARG A 223 4.72 -1.37 -17.65
C ARG A 223 3.99 -0.89 -16.39
N ASP A 224 3.42 0.32 -16.42
CA ASP A 224 2.71 0.89 -15.27
C ASP A 224 1.51 0.04 -14.83
N SER A 225 0.87 -0.66 -15.76
CA SER A 225 -0.29 -1.51 -15.51
C SER A 225 0.05 -2.96 -15.14
N THR A 226 1.33 -3.36 -15.12
CA THR A 226 1.73 -4.70 -14.70
C THR A 226 1.67 -4.87 -13.19
N MET A 227 1.32 -6.07 -12.73
CA MET A 227 1.40 -6.42 -11.32
C MET A 227 2.84 -6.72 -10.92
N VAL A 228 3.22 -6.26 -9.72
CA VAL A 228 4.52 -6.49 -9.10
C VAL A 228 4.28 -7.13 -7.74
N ILE A 229 4.80 -8.33 -7.54
CA ILE A 229 4.47 -9.19 -6.42
C ILE A 229 5.74 -9.46 -5.60
N SER A 230 5.69 -9.27 -4.28
CA SER A 230 6.77 -9.70 -3.39
C SER A 230 6.79 -11.22 -3.28
N ARG A 231 7.96 -11.82 -3.49
CA ARG A 231 8.20 -13.27 -3.30
C ARG A 231 8.48 -13.64 -1.84
N VAL A 232 8.73 -12.65 -1.01
CA VAL A 232 9.02 -12.78 0.41
C VAL A 232 7.99 -12.05 1.24
N GLY A 233 7.98 -12.26 2.56
CA GLY A 233 7.16 -11.48 3.46
C GLY A 233 7.48 -9.98 3.38
N LEU A 234 6.50 -9.13 3.68
CA LEU A 234 6.68 -7.67 3.57
C LEU A 234 7.83 -7.15 4.44
N SER A 235 8.01 -7.68 5.67
CA SER A 235 9.16 -7.30 6.50
C SER A 235 10.48 -7.64 5.82
N ASP A 236 10.59 -8.84 5.25
CA ASP A 236 11.81 -9.32 4.57
C ASP A 236 12.08 -8.56 3.26
N LEU A 237 11.03 -7.91 2.70
CA LEU A 237 11.18 -7.15 1.47
C LEU A 237 12.05 -5.91 1.66
N TYR A 238 11.92 -5.20 2.79
CA TYR A 238 12.54 -3.87 2.86
C TYR A 238 13.08 -3.43 4.22
N THR A 239 12.63 -3.99 5.34
CA THR A 239 12.89 -3.39 6.65
C THR A 239 14.37 -3.47 7.05
N GLU A 240 14.96 -4.65 7.01
CA GLU A 240 16.36 -4.86 7.40
C GLU A 240 17.35 -4.30 6.36
N ASP A 241 17.01 -4.38 5.06
CA ASP A 241 17.85 -3.79 4.01
C ASP A 241 17.88 -2.26 4.12
N ALA A 242 16.73 -1.63 4.41
CA ALA A 242 16.67 -0.18 4.66
C ALA A 242 17.45 0.20 5.93
N ARG A 243 17.31 -0.57 7.02
CA ARG A 243 18.08 -0.37 8.25
C ARG A 243 19.57 -0.47 8.00
N ALA A 244 20.03 -1.53 7.35
CA ALA A 244 21.44 -1.72 7.02
C ALA A 244 21.97 -0.58 6.12
N PHE A 245 21.16 -0.10 5.17
CA PHE A 245 21.51 1.04 4.32
C PHE A 245 21.72 2.31 5.15
N ILE A 246 20.82 2.62 6.09
CA ILE A 246 20.88 3.79 6.97
C ILE A 246 22.10 3.69 7.89
N GLU A 247 22.27 2.57 8.60
CA GLU A 247 23.34 2.37 9.58
C GLU A 247 24.74 2.37 8.91
N SER A 248 24.88 1.80 7.71
CA SER A 248 26.14 1.82 6.94
C SER A 248 26.57 3.23 6.52
N ARG A 249 25.71 4.23 6.66
CA ARG A 249 25.96 5.64 6.32
C ARG A 249 25.98 6.56 7.54
N GLY A 250 26.11 5.97 8.75
CA GLY A 250 26.23 6.71 10.01
C GLY A 250 24.90 7.17 10.61
N GLY A 251 23.76 6.78 10.03
CA GLY A 251 22.45 6.92 10.67
C GLY A 251 22.23 5.87 11.73
N SER A 252 21.19 6.03 12.54
CA SER A 252 20.81 5.04 13.56
C SER A 252 19.30 4.80 13.60
N VAL A 253 18.92 3.56 13.93
CA VAL A 253 17.54 3.12 14.07
C VAL A 253 17.33 2.59 15.48
N ARG A 254 16.43 3.22 16.23
CA ARG A 254 16.10 2.87 17.60
C ARG A 254 14.68 2.31 17.69
N LEU A 255 14.60 1.03 18.01
CA LEU A 255 13.36 0.31 18.27
C LEU A 255 12.91 0.50 19.72
N ASN A 256 11.65 0.17 20.05
CA ASN A 256 11.05 0.34 21.38
C ASN A 256 11.16 1.79 21.90
N ALA A 257 11.17 2.76 20.99
CA ALA A 257 11.27 4.18 21.28
C ALA A 257 9.93 4.88 20.97
N GLU A 258 8.94 4.69 21.86
CA GLU A 258 7.62 5.30 21.70
C GLU A 258 7.67 6.78 22.09
N VAL A 259 7.42 7.65 21.13
CA VAL A 259 7.28 9.09 21.35
C VAL A 259 5.94 9.36 22.00
N ALA A 260 5.96 10.00 23.17
CA ALA A 260 4.77 10.43 23.89
C ALA A 260 4.33 11.83 23.46
N GLN A 261 5.30 12.74 23.24
CA GLN A 261 5.03 14.13 22.91
C GLN A 261 6.12 14.70 21.99
N ILE A 262 5.71 15.57 21.06
CA ILE A 262 6.59 16.42 20.26
C ILE A 262 6.56 17.81 20.93
N GLU A 263 7.73 18.35 21.19
CA GLU A 263 7.91 19.64 21.88
C GLU A 263 8.09 20.74 20.85
N PHE A 264 7.36 21.84 21.06
CA PHE A 264 7.41 23.03 20.22
C PHE A 264 7.71 24.25 21.05
N GLU A 265 8.57 25.10 20.52
CA GLU A 265 8.87 26.44 21.06
C GLU A 265 8.75 27.42 19.89
N ASP A 266 7.94 28.48 20.07
CA ASP A 266 7.60 29.41 19.00
C ASP A 266 7.13 28.71 17.71
N GLU A 267 7.81 28.95 16.60
CA GLU A 267 7.50 28.37 15.28
C GLU A 267 8.37 27.12 14.92
N ARG A 268 8.94 26.45 15.93
CA ARG A 268 9.87 25.33 15.71
C ARG A 268 9.55 24.14 16.60
N ALA A 269 9.74 22.93 16.05
CA ALA A 269 9.86 21.74 16.87
C ALA A 269 11.28 21.66 17.46
N VAL A 270 11.40 21.45 18.77
CA VAL A 270 12.68 21.47 19.49
C VAL A 270 13.14 20.10 19.96
N GLY A 271 12.23 19.12 19.96
CA GLY A 271 12.56 17.77 20.38
C GLY A 271 11.33 16.90 20.59
N VAL A 272 11.56 15.75 21.18
CA VAL A 272 10.51 14.80 21.57
C VAL A 272 10.77 14.27 22.97
N THR A 273 9.69 13.95 23.69
CA THR A 273 9.75 13.18 24.93
C THR A 273 9.23 11.77 24.65
N LEU A 274 10.02 10.76 24.97
CA LEU A 274 9.62 9.36 24.88
C LEU A 274 8.71 9.00 26.06
N ARG A 275 7.92 7.92 25.89
CA ARG A 275 7.10 7.37 26.99
C ARG A 275 7.93 6.91 28.20
N SER A 276 9.21 6.61 28.01
CA SER A 276 10.16 6.33 29.09
C SER A 276 10.53 7.55 29.94
N GLY A 277 10.17 8.76 29.53
CA GLY A 277 10.60 10.03 30.13
C GLY A 277 11.90 10.59 29.52
N GLU A 278 12.57 9.89 28.64
CA GLU A 278 13.77 10.39 27.96
C GLU A 278 13.41 11.51 26.98
N ARG A 279 14.13 12.62 27.05
CA ARG A 279 14.02 13.74 26.12
C ARG A 279 15.11 13.67 25.06
N ILE A 280 14.73 13.80 23.79
CA ILE A 280 15.64 13.84 22.65
C ILE A 280 15.46 15.19 21.94
N GLU A 281 16.48 16.03 21.96
CA GLU A 281 16.48 17.30 21.25
C GLU A 281 16.73 17.10 19.75
N ALA A 282 16.08 17.88 18.92
CA ALA A 282 16.21 17.82 17.47
C ALA A 282 16.10 19.20 16.83
N GLU A 283 16.92 19.44 15.80
CA GLU A 283 16.85 20.65 14.98
C GLU A 283 15.83 20.52 13.84
N THR A 284 15.57 19.31 13.40
CA THR A 284 14.60 18.98 12.33
C THR A 284 13.91 17.66 12.65
N ILE A 285 12.58 17.64 12.53
CA ILE A 285 11.74 16.46 12.81
C ILE A 285 10.87 16.13 11.59
N ILE A 286 10.90 14.86 11.20
CA ILE A 286 9.97 14.28 10.23
C ILE A 286 9.06 13.31 10.97
N SER A 287 7.77 13.63 11.09
CA SER A 287 6.79 12.68 11.61
C SER A 287 6.24 11.79 10.50
N ALA A 288 6.64 10.52 10.53
CA ALA A 288 6.10 9.45 9.67
C ALA A 288 5.11 8.56 10.44
N ALA A 289 4.58 9.05 11.56
CA ALA A 289 3.53 8.41 12.32
C ALA A 289 2.17 8.51 11.59
N PRO A 290 1.24 7.56 11.79
CA PRO A 290 -0.13 7.72 11.31
C PRO A 290 -0.81 8.96 11.91
N TYR A 291 -1.74 9.57 11.17
CA TYR A 291 -2.41 10.82 11.57
C TYR A 291 -3.01 10.78 12.98
N PHE A 292 -3.65 9.68 13.34
CA PHE A 292 -4.24 9.50 14.67
C PHE A 292 -3.21 9.34 15.79
N ALA A 293 -2.01 8.86 15.49
CA ALA A 293 -0.90 8.79 16.45
C ALA A 293 -0.24 10.15 16.57
N LEU A 294 0.00 10.86 15.48
CA LEU A 294 0.51 12.23 15.48
C LEU A 294 -0.39 13.16 16.32
N ARG A 295 -1.73 13.07 16.12
CA ARG A 295 -2.70 13.88 16.88
C ARG A 295 -2.54 13.73 18.39
N ARG A 296 -2.14 12.56 18.86
CA ARG A 296 -1.90 12.28 20.30
C ARG A 296 -0.54 12.75 20.81
N MET A 297 0.40 13.05 19.91
CA MET A 297 1.76 13.50 20.25
C MET A 297 1.89 15.02 20.27
N ILE A 298 0.90 15.75 19.78
CA ILE A 298 0.86 17.21 19.74
C ILE A 298 -0.23 17.75 20.67
N SER A 299 -0.01 18.95 21.21
CA SER A 299 -1.03 19.65 22.03
C SER A 299 -2.19 20.16 21.15
N ASP A 300 -3.31 20.49 21.78
CA ASP A 300 -4.45 21.08 21.09
C ASP A 300 -4.09 22.43 20.46
N GLU A 301 -3.26 23.22 21.13
CA GLU A 301 -2.74 24.50 20.60
C GLU A 301 -1.96 24.30 19.30
N VAL A 302 -1.07 23.31 19.25
CA VAL A 302 -0.31 22.96 18.05
C VAL A 302 -1.25 22.43 16.95
N ALA A 303 -2.23 21.60 17.30
CA ALA A 303 -3.21 21.09 16.34
C ALA A 303 -4.03 22.21 15.70
N GLU A 304 -4.40 23.24 16.47
CA GLU A 304 -5.15 24.41 15.99
C GLU A 304 -4.31 25.44 15.22
N SER A 305 -2.98 25.34 15.26
CA SER A 305 -2.06 26.32 14.65
C SER A 305 -2.13 26.38 13.12
N SER A 306 -2.64 25.36 12.48
CA SER A 306 -2.79 25.31 11.01
C SER A 306 -3.92 24.38 10.57
N ASP A 307 -4.51 24.68 9.41
CA ASP A 307 -5.61 23.86 8.85
C ASP A 307 -5.18 22.41 8.62
N GLY A 308 -3.94 22.19 8.20
CA GLY A 308 -3.40 20.86 7.97
C GLY A 308 -3.37 20.00 9.23
N LEU A 309 -2.95 20.56 10.36
CA LEU A 309 -2.92 19.86 11.64
C LEU A 309 -4.32 19.73 12.26
N ARG A 310 -5.17 20.77 12.14
CA ARG A 310 -6.58 20.74 12.58
C ARG A 310 -7.39 19.65 11.88
N ASN A 311 -7.12 19.39 10.63
CA ASN A 311 -7.83 18.38 9.84
C ASN A 311 -7.51 16.93 10.28
N LEU A 312 -6.50 16.67 11.11
CA LEU A 312 -6.17 15.32 11.58
C LEU A 312 -7.36 14.63 12.26
N ASP A 313 -8.18 15.34 13.03
CA ASP A 313 -9.36 14.81 13.70
C ASP A 313 -10.53 14.51 12.74
N ARG A 314 -10.48 15.05 11.52
CA ARG A 314 -11.50 14.84 10.47
C ARG A 314 -11.19 13.67 9.55
N LEU A 315 -9.94 13.22 9.49
CA LEU A 315 -9.55 12.04 8.74
C LEU A 315 -10.18 10.78 9.38
N LYS A 316 -10.63 9.87 8.55
CA LYS A 316 -11.19 8.58 8.96
C LYS A 316 -10.44 7.45 8.28
N SER A 317 -10.37 6.31 8.95
CA SER A 317 -9.73 5.10 8.42
C SER A 317 -10.73 4.18 7.72
N ALA A 318 -10.21 3.40 6.78
CA ALA A 318 -10.91 2.27 6.17
C ALA A 318 -10.19 0.96 6.54
N PRO A 319 -10.92 -0.05 7.05
CA PRO A 319 -10.33 -1.30 7.50
C PRO A 319 -10.09 -2.29 6.36
N ILE A 320 -9.14 -3.20 6.58
CA ILE A 320 -8.91 -4.40 5.76
C ILE A 320 -8.96 -5.62 6.67
N VAL A 321 -9.57 -6.69 6.20
CA VAL A 321 -9.55 -8.01 6.86
C VAL A 321 -8.84 -9.00 5.95
N SER A 322 -7.84 -9.70 6.48
CA SER A 322 -7.15 -10.81 5.81
C SER A 322 -7.42 -12.11 6.55
N ILE A 323 -7.87 -13.13 5.83
CA ILE A 323 -8.15 -14.45 6.38
C ILE A 323 -7.21 -15.43 5.74
N ASN A 324 -6.37 -16.05 6.54
CA ASN A 324 -5.39 -17.04 6.11
C ASN A 324 -5.92 -18.44 6.39
N LEU A 325 -5.93 -19.30 5.36
CA LEU A 325 -6.37 -20.68 5.44
C LEU A 325 -5.26 -21.62 4.99
N TRP A 326 -5.05 -22.70 5.72
CA TRP A 326 -4.12 -23.76 5.34
C TRP A 326 -4.87 -25.05 5.05
N TYR A 327 -4.56 -25.62 3.89
CA TYR A 327 -5.05 -26.93 3.48
C TYR A 327 -3.90 -27.93 3.48
N ASP A 328 -4.17 -29.19 3.80
CA ASP A 328 -3.18 -30.28 3.79
C ASP A 328 -2.74 -30.67 2.36
N GLU A 329 -3.59 -30.38 1.36
CA GLU A 329 -3.30 -30.54 -0.05
C GLU A 329 -3.76 -29.34 -0.87
N PRO A 330 -3.17 -29.09 -2.05
CA PRO A 330 -3.54 -27.96 -2.89
C PRO A 330 -5.01 -27.98 -3.32
N VAL A 331 -5.67 -26.83 -3.21
CA VAL A 331 -7.05 -26.61 -3.68
C VAL A 331 -7.10 -25.72 -4.93
N THR A 332 -5.99 -25.06 -5.28
CA THR A 332 -5.85 -24.24 -6.49
C THR A 332 -4.40 -24.17 -6.96
N ASP A 333 -4.20 -24.06 -8.28
CA ASP A 333 -2.93 -23.80 -8.96
C ASP A 333 -2.72 -22.32 -9.28
N LEU A 334 -3.76 -21.48 -9.11
CA LEU A 334 -3.68 -20.05 -9.37
C LEU A 334 -2.74 -19.36 -8.37
N GLU A 335 -1.93 -18.45 -8.84
CA GLU A 335 -1.07 -17.61 -7.98
C GLU A 335 -1.91 -16.60 -7.18
N PHE A 336 -2.86 -15.96 -7.85
CA PHE A 336 -3.91 -15.16 -7.25
C PHE A 336 -5.11 -15.05 -8.18
N ALA A 337 -6.26 -14.71 -7.63
CA ALA A 337 -7.47 -14.47 -8.42
C ALA A 337 -8.40 -13.46 -7.75
N GLY A 338 -9.11 -12.69 -8.57
CA GLY A 338 -10.26 -11.90 -8.14
C GLY A 338 -11.53 -12.77 -8.10
N LEU A 339 -12.32 -12.65 -7.04
CA LEU A 339 -13.59 -13.37 -6.88
C LEU A 339 -14.75 -12.41 -7.17
N LEU A 340 -15.45 -12.64 -8.30
CA LEU A 340 -16.57 -11.78 -8.70
C LEU A 340 -17.86 -12.20 -7.99
N ASP A 341 -18.69 -11.22 -7.67
CA ASP A 341 -19.95 -11.41 -6.94
C ASP A 341 -19.72 -12.11 -5.56
N SER A 342 -18.60 -11.78 -4.88
CA SER A 342 -18.15 -12.31 -3.59
C SER A 342 -17.95 -11.20 -2.57
N ARG A 343 -18.04 -11.55 -1.27
CA ARG A 343 -17.63 -10.66 -0.17
C ARG A 343 -16.12 -10.62 0.03
N ILE A 344 -15.41 -11.60 -0.54
CA ILE A 344 -13.95 -11.67 -0.54
C ILE A 344 -13.51 -11.36 -1.95
N GLU A 345 -12.80 -10.25 -2.13
CA GLU A 345 -12.43 -9.80 -3.46
C GLU A 345 -11.25 -10.57 -4.05
N TRP A 346 -10.33 -11.00 -3.19
CA TRP A 346 -9.07 -11.58 -3.64
C TRP A 346 -8.68 -12.82 -2.86
N VAL A 347 -8.11 -13.79 -3.56
CA VAL A 347 -7.40 -14.93 -2.99
C VAL A 347 -5.99 -14.99 -3.53
N PHE A 348 -5.02 -15.22 -2.65
CA PHE A 348 -3.58 -15.30 -2.94
C PHE A 348 -3.03 -16.65 -2.47
N ASN A 349 -2.36 -17.36 -3.36
CA ASN A 349 -1.65 -18.60 -3.05
C ASN A 349 -0.22 -18.28 -2.63
N LYS A 350 0.04 -18.23 -1.33
CA LYS A 350 1.33 -17.81 -0.76
C LYS A 350 2.47 -18.73 -1.21
N ASN A 351 2.23 -20.02 -1.34
CA ASN A 351 3.23 -20.97 -1.82
C ASN A 351 3.62 -20.71 -3.29
N ALA A 352 2.63 -20.47 -4.17
CA ALA A 352 2.90 -20.17 -5.57
C ALA A 352 3.64 -18.83 -5.74
N ILE A 353 3.27 -17.81 -4.95
CA ILE A 353 3.92 -16.50 -4.93
C ILE A 353 5.38 -16.62 -4.49
N ALA A 354 5.65 -17.40 -3.43
CA ALA A 354 7.01 -17.65 -2.95
C ALA A 354 7.84 -18.57 -3.86
N GLY A 355 7.22 -19.21 -4.85
CA GLY A 355 7.88 -20.22 -5.71
C GLY A 355 7.99 -21.61 -5.07
N GLU A 356 7.25 -21.88 -4.00
CA GLU A 356 7.28 -23.13 -3.22
C GLU A 356 6.20 -24.12 -3.68
N THR A 357 6.12 -24.40 -4.96
CA THR A 357 5.07 -25.23 -5.56
C THR A 357 5.16 -26.73 -5.20
N SER A 358 6.28 -27.18 -4.65
CA SER A 358 6.49 -28.57 -4.22
C SER A 358 5.95 -28.88 -2.82
N ARG A 359 5.53 -27.88 -2.05
CA ARG A 359 4.93 -28.09 -0.73
C ARG A 359 3.56 -28.75 -0.87
N ARG A 360 3.32 -29.82 -0.12
CA ARG A 360 2.02 -30.49 -0.07
C ARG A 360 0.96 -29.60 0.58
N ARG A 361 1.30 -28.92 1.70
CA ARG A 361 0.43 -27.99 2.39
C ARG A 361 0.33 -26.67 1.64
N GLN A 362 -0.90 -26.18 1.43
CA GLN A 362 -1.16 -24.91 0.75
C GLN A 362 -1.65 -23.83 1.71
N HIS A 363 -1.00 -22.67 1.70
CA HIS A 363 -1.39 -21.47 2.42
C HIS A 363 -2.04 -20.47 1.46
N LEU A 364 -3.29 -20.10 1.76
CA LEU A 364 -4.07 -19.12 1.00
C LEU A 364 -4.38 -17.91 1.89
N ALA A 365 -4.15 -16.71 1.38
CA ALA A 365 -4.57 -15.46 2.00
C ALA A 365 -5.76 -14.88 1.23
N LEU A 366 -6.87 -14.66 1.92
CA LEU A 366 -8.10 -14.09 1.39
C LEU A 366 -8.26 -12.67 1.94
N VAL A 367 -8.63 -11.71 1.08
CA VAL A 367 -8.66 -10.29 1.45
C VAL A 367 -10.05 -9.70 1.24
N ILE A 368 -10.51 -8.93 2.24
CA ILE A 368 -11.70 -8.09 2.20
C ILE A 368 -11.23 -6.64 2.37
N SER A 369 -11.36 -5.85 1.31
CA SER A 369 -11.06 -4.42 1.31
C SER A 369 -12.30 -3.62 1.71
N GLY A 370 -12.10 -2.39 2.23
CA GLY A 370 -13.21 -1.56 2.68
C GLY A 370 -14.12 -2.29 3.68
N ALA A 371 -13.52 -3.06 4.57
CA ALA A 371 -14.16 -4.08 5.41
C ALA A 371 -15.03 -3.50 6.54
N HIS A 372 -15.65 -2.32 6.35
CA HIS A 372 -16.44 -1.62 7.38
C HIS A 372 -17.54 -2.47 8.01
N GLN A 373 -18.18 -3.35 7.20
CA GLN A 373 -19.30 -4.16 7.66
C GLN A 373 -18.87 -5.43 8.41
N VAL A 374 -17.63 -5.90 8.19
CA VAL A 374 -17.18 -7.20 8.67
C VAL A 374 -16.01 -7.15 9.67
N ALA A 375 -15.28 -6.03 9.75
CA ALA A 375 -14.11 -5.93 10.62
C ALA A 375 -14.42 -6.16 12.12
N GLY A 376 -15.66 -5.87 12.55
CA GLY A 376 -16.13 -6.09 13.91
C GLY A 376 -16.73 -7.49 14.16
N GLN A 377 -16.89 -8.33 13.14
CA GLN A 377 -17.50 -9.66 13.31
C GLN A 377 -16.58 -10.61 14.09
N PRO A 378 -17.15 -11.63 14.78
CA PRO A 378 -16.39 -12.69 15.43
C PRO A 378 -15.40 -13.37 14.45
N LYS A 379 -14.27 -13.82 14.97
CA LYS A 379 -13.24 -14.51 14.16
C LYS A 379 -13.81 -15.74 13.47
N GLU A 380 -14.65 -16.48 14.16
CA GLU A 380 -15.28 -17.72 13.69
C GLU A 380 -16.20 -17.48 12.51
N GLU A 381 -16.94 -16.37 12.50
CA GLU A 381 -17.80 -15.97 11.37
C GLU A 381 -16.98 -15.61 10.14
N LEU A 382 -15.88 -14.88 10.32
CA LEU A 382 -14.96 -14.54 9.23
C LEU A 382 -14.30 -15.78 8.61
N ILE A 383 -13.90 -16.75 9.45
CA ILE A 383 -13.36 -18.04 8.99
C ILE A 383 -14.44 -18.83 8.25
N ALA A 384 -15.66 -18.91 8.80
CA ALA A 384 -16.76 -19.60 8.13
C ALA A 384 -17.11 -18.97 6.78
N LEU A 385 -17.12 -17.63 6.68
CA LEU A 385 -17.27 -16.91 5.43
C LEU A 385 -16.19 -17.32 4.42
N ALA A 386 -14.91 -17.30 4.84
CA ALA A 386 -13.79 -17.65 3.97
C ALA A 386 -13.86 -19.10 3.47
N ILE A 387 -14.19 -20.05 4.35
CA ILE A 387 -14.38 -21.47 3.98
C ILE A 387 -15.55 -21.61 2.99
N GLY A 388 -16.65 -20.89 3.22
CA GLY A 388 -17.81 -20.88 2.33
C GLY A 388 -17.44 -20.38 0.94
N GLU A 389 -16.73 -19.26 0.82
CA GLU A 389 -16.28 -18.72 -0.46
C GLU A 389 -15.24 -19.65 -1.13
N MET A 390 -14.32 -20.26 -0.38
CA MET A 390 -13.40 -21.25 -0.94
C MET A 390 -14.12 -22.45 -1.54
N ARG A 391 -15.14 -22.98 -0.87
CA ARG A 391 -15.95 -24.10 -1.39
C ARG A 391 -16.79 -23.68 -2.61
N ARG A 392 -17.22 -22.42 -2.64
CA ARG A 392 -17.98 -21.85 -3.75
C ARG A 392 -17.14 -21.76 -5.02
N PHE A 393 -15.94 -21.21 -4.93
CA PHE A 393 -15.09 -20.90 -6.08
C PHE A 393 -14.09 -22.01 -6.46
N PHE A 394 -13.72 -22.89 -5.53
CA PHE A 394 -12.70 -23.92 -5.75
C PHE A 394 -13.28 -25.31 -5.50
N PRO A 395 -13.59 -26.09 -6.57
CA PRO A 395 -14.19 -27.42 -6.42
C PRO A 395 -13.38 -28.37 -5.52
N ALA A 396 -12.04 -28.27 -5.52
CA ALA A 396 -11.20 -29.10 -4.65
C ALA A 396 -11.39 -28.76 -3.15
N ALA A 397 -11.72 -27.52 -2.80
CA ALA A 397 -11.99 -27.11 -1.42
C ALA A 397 -13.33 -27.66 -0.89
N ARG A 398 -14.26 -28.11 -1.76
CA ARG A 398 -15.55 -28.68 -1.32
C ARG A 398 -15.40 -29.97 -0.51
N LYS A 399 -14.30 -30.71 -0.72
CA LYS A 399 -14.03 -32.00 -0.09
C LYS A 399 -12.94 -31.91 0.99
N ARG A 400 -12.48 -30.69 1.33
CA ARG A 400 -11.39 -30.47 2.26
C ARG A 400 -11.75 -29.42 3.30
N GLU A 401 -11.33 -29.67 4.52
CA GLU A 401 -11.36 -28.65 5.58
C GLU A 401 -9.97 -28.01 5.70
N PRO A 402 -9.91 -26.70 6.00
CA PRO A 402 -8.65 -26.10 6.38
C PRO A 402 -8.13 -26.74 7.67
N ILE A 403 -6.85 -27.08 7.71
CA ILE A 403 -6.18 -27.62 8.88
C ILE A 403 -5.82 -26.52 9.90
N HIS A 404 -5.76 -25.28 9.46
CA HIS A 404 -5.50 -24.10 10.29
C HIS A 404 -6.11 -22.86 9.65
N ALA A 405 -6.49 -21.88 10.49
CA ALA A 405 -7.00 -20.59 10.05
C ALA A 405 -6.51 -19.45 10.95
N PHE A 406 -6.16 -18.31 10.36
CA PHE A 406 -5.74 -17.11 11.08
C PHE A 406 -6.39 -15.87 10.48
N VAL A 407 -6.88 -14.95 11.33
CA VAL A 407 -7.52 -13.70 10.89
C VAL A 407 -6.68 -12.50 11.34
N VAL A 408 -6.33 -11.65 10.40
CA VAL A 408 -5.72 -10.34 10.65
C VAL A 408 -6.75 -9.26 10.41
N ARG A 409 -6.87 -8.32 11.32
CA ARG A 409 -7.72 -7.13 11.17
C ARG A 409 -6.84 -5.89 11.29
N GLU A 410 -6.78 -5.11 10.22
CA GLU A 410 -6.17 -3.79 10.27
C GLU A 410 -7.29 -2.75 10.20
N HIS A 411 -7.66 -2.19 11.34
CA HIS A 411 -8.76 -1.23 11.45
C HIS A 411 -8.40 0.12 10.80
N ASP A 412 -7.12 0.48 10.85
CA ASP A 412 -6.58 1.72 10.32
C ASP A 412 -5.68 1.46 9.10
N ALA A 413 -6.14 0.60 8.17
CA ALA A 413 -5.33 0.16 7.04
C ALA A 413 -4.94 1.32 6.11
N THR A 414 -5.92 2.15 5.74
CA THR A 414 -5.74 3.36 4.93
C THR A 414 -6.62 4.48 5.46
N ILE A 415 -6.42 5.72 4.99
CA ILE A 415 -7.50 6.71 5.11
C ILE A 415 -8.67 6.28 4.21
N SER A 416 -9.90 6.59 4.64
CA SER A 416 -11.11 6.37 3.84
C SER A 416 -11.19 7.41 2.73
N HIS A 417 -11.04 6.98 1.48
CA HIS A 417 -11.01 7.84 0.29
C HIS A 417 -12.41 8.27 -0.15
N THR A 418 -13.15 8.95 0.72
CA THR A 418 -14.47 9.52 0.40
C THR A 418 -14.36 10.85 -0.35
N PRO A 419 -15.42 11.30 -1.05
CA PRO A 419 -15.45 12.62 -1.68
C PRO A 419 -15.09 13.74 -0.71
N GLY A 420 -14.20 14.64 -1.14
CA GLY A 420 -13.72 15.77 -0.33
C GLY A 420 -12.55 15.47 0.61
N VAL A 421 -12.19 14.20 0.85
CA VAL A 421 -11.08 13.86 1.78
C VAL A 421 -9.73 14.40 1.30
N ALA A 422 -9.52 14.55 0.00
CA ALA A 422 -8.27 15.09 -0.55
C ALA A 422 -7.94 16.49 0.01
N ALA A 423 -8.94 17.34 0.22
CA ALA A 423 -8.78 18.68 0.78
C ALA A 423 -8.46 18.68 2.29
N LEU A 424 -8.65 17.56 2.97
CA LEU A 424 -8.34 17.41 4.41
C LEU A 424 -6.90 16.92 4.64
N ARG A 425 -6.26 16.36 3.62
CA ARG A 425 -4.90 15.81 3.72
C ARG A 425 -3.90 16.95 3.83
N PRO A 426 -3.08 17.00 4.91
CA PRO A 426 -2.06 18.04 5.04
C PRO A 426 -0.94 17.83 4.02
N SER A 427 -0.30 18.92 3.62
CA SER A 427 0.95 18.86 2.87
C SER A 427 2.09 18.29 3.73
N GLN A 428 3.21 17.94 3.12
CA GLN A 428 4.41 17.47 3.83
C GLN A 428 5.06 18.61 4.63
N ARG A 429 4.90 19.85 4.20
CA ARG A 429 5.36 21.06 4.93
C ARG A 429 4.26 21.52 5.86
N THR A 430 4.61 21.79 7.12
CA THR A 430 3.72 22.37 8.13
C THR A 430 3.95 23.88 8.26
N SER A 431 3.19 24.54 9.16
CA SER A 431 3.44 25.93 9.59
C SER A 431 4.77 26.07 10.35
N PHE A 432 5.28 25.00 10.95
CA PHE A 432 6.55 25.01 11.67
C PHE A 432 7.72 24.83 10.69
N LYS A 433 8.76 25.62 10.83
CA LYS A 433 9.87 25.72 9.86
C LYS A 433 10.68 24.43 9.68
N ASN A 434 10.70 23.58 10.70
CA ASN A 434 11.55 22.38 10.81
C ASN A 434 10.77 21.11 11.15
N PHE A 435 9.45 21.13 10.96
CA PHE A 435 8.58 19.99 11.23
C PHE A 435 7.83 19.58 9.98
N PHE A 436 8.01 18.31 9.56
CA PHE A 436 7.47 17.77 8.32
C PHE A 436 6.64 16.52 8.55
N LEU A 437 5.63 16.30 7.70
CA LEU A 437 4.68 15.19 7.79
C LEU A 437 4.88 14.22 6.63
N ALA A 438 5.25 12.98 6.92
CA ALA A 438 5.33 11.90 5.97
C ALA A 438 4.27 10.83 6.25
N GLY A 439 3.78 10.20 5.21
CA GLY A 439 2.79 9.13 5.29
C GLY A 439 1.84 9.16 4.10
N ASP A 440 1.25 8.02 3.81
CA ASP A 440 0.24 7.85 2.77
C ASP A 440 -1.03 8.69 2.98
N TRP A 441 -1.25 9.17 4.19
CA TRP A 441 -2.37 10.02 4.61
C TRP A 441 -2.14 11.52 4.34
N THR A 442 -0.91 11.94 4.02
CA THR A 442 -0.58 13.33 3.63
C THR A 442 -0.96 13.58 2.17
N ASP A 443 -1.05 14.84 1.74
CA ASP A 443 -1.38 15.17 0.35
C ASP A 443 -0.20 14.85 -0.58
N THR A 444 -0.23 13.65 -1.11
CA THR A 444 0.74 13.13 -2.08
C THR A 444 0.23 13.23 -3.52
N GLY A 445 -1.02 13.64 -3.71
CA GLY A 445 -1.70 13.49 -5.00
C GLY A 445 -2.01 12.03 -5.36
N LEU A 446 -1.63 11.05 -4.52
CA LEU A 446 -1.83 9.61 -4.71
C LEU A 446 -2.86 9.08 -3.70
N PRO A 447 -3.49 7.90 -3.94
CA PRO A 447 -4.24 7.21 -2.90
C PRO A 447 -3.32 6.79 -1.75
N ALA A 448 -3.91 6.44 -0.61
CA ALA A 448 -3.15 5.95 0.56
C ALA A 448 -2.59 4.56 0.29
N THR A 449 -1.43 4.52 -0.33
CA THR A 449 -0.72 3.31 -0.78
C THR A 449 0.73 3.36 -0.32
N ILE A 450 1.45 2.24 -0.50
CA ILE A 450 2.91 2.18 -0.30
C ILE A 450 3.60 3.25 -1.15
N GLU A 451 3.16 3.46 -2.40
CA GLU A 451 3.72 4.47 -3.30
C GLU A 451 3.62 5.89 -2.71
N GLY A 452 2.42 6.25 -2.23
CA GLY A 452 2.21 7.54 -1.56
C GLY A 452 3.07 7.71 -0.30
N ALA A 453 3.21 6.63 0.50
CA ALA A 453 4.04 6.65 1.69
C ALA A 453 5.52 6.89 1.36
N VAL A 454 6.06 6.15 0.38
CA VAL A 454 7.47 6.29 -0.04
C VAL A 454 7.73 7.68 -0.63
N TRP A 455 6.85 8.16 -1.52
CA TRP A 455 6.96 9.50 -2.09
C TRP A 455 6.97 10.58 -1.02
N SER A 456 6.05 10.51 -0.06
CA SER A 456 5.97 11.50 1.04
C SER A 456 7.26 11.54 1.87
N GLY A 457 7.88 10.38 2.10
CA GLY A 457 9.17 10.28 2.79
C GLY A 457 10.30 10.93 2.01
N GLN A 458 10.36 10.72 0.68
CA GLN A 458 11.34 11.36 -0.21
C GLN A 458 11.17 12.88 -0.21
N GLU A 459 9.93 13.36 -0.29
CA GLU A 459 9.64 14.79 -0.27
C GLU A 459 10.01 15.43 1.07
N CYS A 460 9.70 14.77 2.21
CA CYS A 460 10.13 15.25 3.52
C CYS A 460 11.66 15.29 3.65
N ALA A 461 12.37 14.31 3.11
CA ALA A 461 13.84 14.34 3.10
C ALA A 461 14.39 15.52 2.28
N ARG A 462 13.77 15.81 1.14
CA ARG A 462 14.12 16.98 0.31
C ARG A 462 13.88 18.30 1.07
N LEU A 463 12.69 18.44 1.68
CA LEU A 463 12.31 19.63 2.46
C LEU A 463 13.19 19.84 3.70
N ALA A 464 13.50 18.75 4.42
CA ALA A 464 14.37 18.82 5.60
C ALA A 464 15.77 19.33 5.24
N ARG A 465 16.32 18.90 4.09
CA ARG A 465 17.63 19.40 3.61
C ARG A 465 17.64 20.89 3.27
N GLU A 466 16.52 21.48 2.93
CA GLU A 466 16.42 22.93 2.68
C GLU A 466 16.48 23.75 3.98
N THR A 467 16.31 23.10 5.13
CA THR A 467 16.29 23.77 6.45
C THR A 467 17.56 23.53 7.27
N LEU A 468 18.45 22.62 6.82
CA LEU A 468 19.76 22.36 7.40
C LEU A 468 20.82 23.31 6.83
#